data_62386e26a20bcba25179cca9584545b8
#
_entry.id   62386e26a20bcba25179cca9584545b8
#
_cell.length_a   1.000
_cell.length_b   1.000
_cell.length_c   1.000
_cell.angle_alpha   90.00
_cell.angle_beta   90.00
_cell.angle_gamma   90.00
#
_symmetry.space_group_name_H-M   'P 1'
#
loop_
_entity.id
_entity.type
_entity.pdbx_description
1 polymer ?
#
loop_
_entity_poly.entity_id
_entity_poly.type
_entity_poly.pdbx_seq_one_letter_code
_entity_poly.pdbx_strand_id
1 'polypeptide(L)'
;CDQAVVPRDFAIAWLLQQRDRLLAEGEFGIQRGCTRVAVRGLRKGEPTTFVFSLASTDQALGEGTGIPAAMGAILMQRGKVKGPGVLPPEAAIAPIDFLALVKPVLATTGQQGSFEGVVVERVRPDGSVELVDLPF
;
A
#
# COMPACT_ATOMS: atom_id res chain seq x y z
N CYS A 1 37.82 28.30 13.71
CA CYS A 1 36.82 27.32 14.21
C CYS A 1 37.18 25.98 13.62
N ASP A 2 37.84 25.12 14.40
CA ASP A 2 38.21 23.74 13.99
C ASP A 2 37.16 22.73 14.50
N GLN A 3 35.90 22.95 14.16
CA GLN A 3 34.88 22.00 14.52
C GLN A 3 34.75 20.97 13.37
N ALA A 4 35.10 19.72 13.64
CA ALA A 4 34.94 18.64 12.70
C ALA A 4 33.44 18.40 12.48
N VAL A 5 32.99 18.50 11.24
CA VAL A 5 31.62 18.23 10.85
C VAL A 5 31.57 16.90 10.13
N VAL A 6 30.69 15.98 10.56
CA VAL A 6 30.41 14.74 9.88
C VAL A 6 29.51 15.05 8.68
N PRO A 7 29.95 14.84 7.43
CA PRO A 7 29.19 15.25 6.25
C PRO A 7 27.76 14.68 6.20
N ARG A 8 27.58 13.42 6.61
CA ARG A 8 26.27 12.76 6.68
C ARG A 8 25.32 13.49 7.64
N ASP A 9 25.79 13.80 8.83
CA ASP A 9 24.96 14.41 9.88
C ASP A 9 24.58 15.84 9.51
N PHE A 10 25.51 16.58 8.87
CA PHE A 10 25.21 17.87 8.28
C PHE A 10 24.14 17.77 7.18
N ALA A 11 24.29 16.84 6.25
CA ALA A 11 23.33 16.67 5.17
C ALA A 11 21.93 16.32 5.69
N ILE A 12 21.84 15.43 6.67
CA ILE A 12 20.56 15.06 7.31
C ILE A 12 19.94 16.27 8.00
N ALA A 13 20.70 16.99 8.81
CA ALA A 13 20.19 18.16 9.51
C ALA A 13 19.70 19.24 8.55
N TRP A 14 20.45 19.49 7.47
CA TRP A 14 20.06 20.45 6.43
C TRP A 14 18.78 20.04 5.69
N LEU A 15 18.66 18.77 5.30
CA LEU A 15 17.45 18.26 4.64
C LEU A 15 16.22 18.37 5.54
N LEU A 16 16.35 18.01 6.83
CA LEU A 16 15.26 18.15 7.79
C LEU A 16 14.85 19.60 7.96
N GLN A 17 15.81 20.53 8.07
CA GLN A 17 15.52 21.95 8.16
C GLN A 17 14.79 22.49 6.91
N GLN A 18 15.21 22.06 5.70
CA GLN A 18 14.52 22.47 4.47
C GLN A 18 13.09 21.91 4.41
N ARG A 19 12.91 20.65 4.82
CA ARG A 19 11.59 20.02 4.89
C ARG A 19 10.64 20.82 5.78
N ASP A 20 11.06 21.15 6.98
CA ASP A 20 10.22 21.86 7.95
C ASP A 20 9.86 23.26 7.46
N ARG A 21 10.79 23.95 6.79
CA ARG A 21 10.54 25.23 6.13
C ARG A 21 9.50 25.09 5.02
N LEU A 22 9.67 24.16 4.09
CA LEU A 22 8.74 23.93 2.97
C LEU A 22 7.35 23.55 3.46
N LEU A 23 7.24 22.75 4.54
CA LEU A 23 5.96 22.43 5.15
C LEU A 23 5.30 23.67 5.77
N ALA A 24 6.08 24.54 6.42
CA ALA A 24 5.57 25.79 7.01
C ALA A 24 5.14 26.81 5.94
N GLU A 25 5.84 26.89 4.83
CA GLU A 25 5.52 27.76 3.70
C GLU A 25 4.36 27.23 2.83
N GLY A 26 3.88 26.00 3.09
CA GLY A 26 2.78 25.39 2.33
C GLY A 26 3.15 24.96 0.90
N GLU A 27 4.44 25.01 0.58
CA GLU A 27 4.97 24.61 -0.74
C GLU A 27 5.03 23.09 -0.93
N PHE A 28 5.01 22.34 0.18
CA PHE A 28 4.95 20.89 0.14
C PHE A 28 3.50 20.44 0.01
N GLY A 29 3.16 19.82 -1.12
CA GLY A 29 1.84 19.26 -1.34
C GLY A 29 1.49 18.12 -0.36
N ILE A 30 0.21 17.77 -0.30
CA ILE A 30 -0.26 16.62 0.48
C ILE A 30 0.39 15.35 -0.08
N GLN A 31 0.97 14.52 0.79
CA GLN A 31 1.50 13.22 0.41
C GLN A 31 0.37 12.34 -0.10
N ARG A 32 0.54 11.81 -1.29
CA ARG A 32 -0.41 10.88 -1.90
C ARG A 32 0.33 9.72 -2.51
N GLY A 33 -0.23 8.54 -2.40
CA GLY A 33 0.28 7.34 -3.04
C GLY A 33 -0.82 6.58 -3.74
N CYS A 34 -0.49 5.95 -4.86
CA CYS A 34 -1.40 5.06 -5.55
C CYS A 34 -0.64 3.83 -6.01
N THR A 35 -1.21 2.67 -5.72
CA THR A 35 -0.77 1.41 -6.30
C THR A 35 -1.85 0.91 -7.24
N ARG A 36 -1.49 0.64 -8.48
CA ARG A 36 -2.40 0.10 -9.48
C ARG A 36 -1.79 -1.12 -10.15
N VAL A 37 -2.50 -2.24 -10.08
CA VAL A 37 -2.08 -3.51 -10.69
C VAL A 37 -3.13 -3.93 -11.70
N ALA A 38 -2.73 -4.11 -12.95
CA ALA A 38 -3.59 -4.59 -14.02
C ALA A 38 -3.20 -6.02 -14.40
N VAL A 39 -4.15 -6.93 -14.27
CA VAL A 39 -4.02 -8.34 -14.66
C VAL A 39 -4.84 -8.59 -15.92
N ARG A 40 -4.18 -8.95 -17.01
CA ARG A 40 -4.79 -9.23 -18.30
C ARG A 40 -4.77 -10.73 -18.59
N GLY A 41 -5.86 -11.24 -19.08
CA GLY A 41 -5.95 -12.67 -19.41
C GLY A 41 -7.29 -13.05 -20.07
N LEU A 42 -7.55 -14.35 -20.11
CA LEU A 42 -8.82 -14.89 -20.59
C LEU A 42 -9.66 -15.34 -19.39
N ARG A 43 -10.90 -14.88 -19.32
CA ARG A 43 -11.90 -15.36 -18.37
C ARG A 43 -13.03 -16.01 -19.15
N LYS A 44 -13.20 -17.31 -18.96
CA LYS A 44 -14.19 -18.12 -19.73
C LYS A 44 -14.04 -17.96 -21.25
N GLY A 45 -12.78 -17.85 -21.74
CA GLY A 45 -12.48 -17.66 -23.15
C GLY A 45 -12.51 -16.23 -23.68
N GLU A 46 -12.97 -15.25 -22.88
CA GLU A 46 -13.03 -13.84 -23.26
C GLU A 46 -11.85 -13.03 -22.70
N PRO A 47 -11.22 -12.18 -23.52
CA PRO A 47 -10.22 -11.25 -23.03
C PRO A 47 -10.80 -10.37 -21.93
N THR A 48 -10.12 -10.31 -20.79
CA THR A 48 -10.59 -9.56 -19.62
C THR A 48 -9.40 -8.96 -18.92
N THR A 49 -9.54 -7.72 -18.43
CA THR A 49 -8.55 -7.08 -17.57
C THR A 49 -9.19 -6.79 -16.21
N PHE A 50 -8.54 -7.23 -15.14
CA PHE A 50 -8.86 -6.80 -13.79
C PHE A 50 -7.84 -5.74 -13.35
N VAL A 51 -8.33 -4.66 -12.80
CA VAL A 51 -7.51 -3.57 -12.29
C VAL A 51 -7.77 -3.42 -10.80
N PHE A 52 -6.73 -3.60 -10.01
CA PHE A 52 -6.74 -3.39 -8.56
C PHE A 52 -6.10 -2.05 -8.29
N SER A 53 -6.82 -1.16 -7.67
CA SER A 53 -6.36 0.19 -7.35
C SER A 53 -6.45 0.44 -5.84
N LEU A 54 -5.41 1.03 -5.30
CA LEU A 54 -5.28 1.39 -3.91
C LEU A 54 -4.70 2.80 -3.83
N ALA A 55 -5.42 3.72 -3.20
CA ALA A 55 -4.97 5.09 -3.02
C ALA A 55 -4.85 5.42 -1.52
N SER A 56 -3.82 6.18 -1.17
CA SER A 56 -3.63 6.77 0.15
C SER A 56 -3.42 8.26 -0.01
N THR A 57 -4.03 9.05 0.87
CA THR A 57 -3.95 10.52 0.87
C THR A 57 -3.13 11.06 2.06
N ASP A 58 -2.48 10.18 2.82
CA ASP A 58 -1.69 10.55 3.98
C ASP A 58 -0.24 10.01 3.86
N GLN A 59 0.16 9.07 4.69
CA GLN A 59 1.54 8.58 4.71
C GLN A 59 1.77 7.40 3.74
N ALA A 60 1.52 7.63 2.47
CA ALA A 60 1.49 6.61 1.42
C ALA A 60 2.58 5.52 1.51
N LEU A 61 3.83 5.92 1.72
CA LEU A 61 4.96 4.98 1.83
C LEU A 61 4.94 4.22 3.16
N GLY A 62 4.66 4.90 4.27
CA GLY A 62 4.59 4.30 5.60
C GLY A 62 3.46 3.28 5.69
N GLU A 63 2.28 3.64 5.20
CA GLU A 63 1.12 2.77 5.15
C GLU A 63 1.34 1.59 4.20
N GLY A 64 1.80 1.85 2.99
CA GLY A 64 2.05 0.82 1.98
C GLY A 64 3.09 -0.22 2.40
N THR A 65 3.98 0.13 3.34
CA THR A 65 5.02 -0.77 3.84
C THR A 65 4.65 -1.37 5.19
N GLY A 66 4.18 -0.56 6.13
CA GLY A 66 3.92 -0.98 7.50
C GLY A 66 2.67 -1.84 7.65
N ILE A 67 1.57 -1.47 7.01
CA ILE A 67 0.30 -2.21 7.09
C ILE A 67 0.43 -3.64 6.57
N PRO A 68 0.98 -3.90 5.37
CA PRO A 68 1.17 -5.27 4.90
C PRO A 68 2.05 -6.13 5.81
N ALA A 69 3.10 -5.55 6.39
CA ALA A 69 3.95 -6.26 7.34
C ALA A 69 3.20 -6.64 8.62
N ALA A 70 2.40 -5.73 9.18
CA ALA A 70 1.55 -5.99 10.34
C ALA A 70 0.49 -7.08 10.04
N MET A 71 -0.14 -7.01 8.86
CA MET A 71 -1.08 -8.04 8.41
C MET A 71 -0.41 -9.41 8.28
N GLY A 72 0.81 -9.46 7.76
CA GLY A 72 1.63 -10.68 7.73
C GLY A 72 1.84 -11.28 9.12
N ALA A 73 2.19 -10.47 10.12
CA ALA A 73 2.36 -10.90 11.50
C ALA A 73 1.06 -11.46 12.10
N ILE A 74 -0.09 -10.81 11.84
CA ILE A 74 -1.41 -11.29 12.26
C ILE A 74 -1.72 -12.65 11.63
N LEU A 75 -1.44 -12.83 10.34
CA LEU A 75 -1.65 -14.10 9.65
C LEU A 75 -0.75 -15.21 10.17
N MET A 76 0.50 -14.89 10.52
CA MET A 76 1.41 -15.82 11.20
C MET A 76 0.83 -16.28 12.55
N GLN A 77 0.37 -15.35 13.37
CA GLN A 77 -0.28 -15.66 14.65
C GLN A 77 -1.52 -16.56 14.48
N ARG A 78 -2.27 -16.36 13.40
CA ARG A 78 -3.48 -17.14 13.07
C ARG A 78 -3.18 -18.49 12.41
N GLY A 79 -1.92 -18.86 12.22
CA GLY A 79 -1.53 -20.10 11.52
C GLY A 79 -1.90 -20.13 10.04
N LYS A 80 -2.05 -18.95 9.41
CA LYS A 80 -2.42 -18.81 7.99
C LYS A 80 -1.23 -18.71 7.05
N VAL A 81 -0.01 -18.86 7.56
CA VAL A 81 1.23 -18.84 6.79
C VAL A 81 1.72 -20.27 6.57
N LYS A 82 2.12 -20.58 5.35
CA LYS A 82 2.61 -21.91 4.98
C LYS A 82 4.03 -22.14 5.51
N GLY A 83 4.17 -23.04 6.47
CA GLY A 83 5.44 -23.63 6.89
C GLY A 83 6.51 -22.66 7.41
N PRO A 84 7.59 -23.20 7.98
CA PRO A 84 8.78 -22.44 8.35
C PRO A 84 9.67 -22.18 7.13
N GLY A 85 10.42 -21.08 7.15
CA GLY A 85 11.42 -20.75 6.14
C GLY A 85 11.29 -19.31 5.64
N VAL A 86 12.13 -18.98 4.65
CA VAL A 86 12.09 -17.69 3.96
C VAL A 86 11.32 -17.88 2.66
N LEU A 87 10.10 -17.39 2.62
CA LEU A 87 9.21 -17.48 1.47
C LEU A 87 8.75 -16.07 1.07
N PRO A 88 8.57 -15.79 -0.22
CA PRO A 88 7.91 -14.57 -0.65
C PRO A 88 6.42 -14.61 -0.23
N PRO A 89 5.80 -13.45 0.06
CA PRO A 89 4.44 -13.37 0.59
C PRO A 89 3.41 -14.15 -0.24
N GLU A 90 3.50 -14.08 -1.55
CA GLU A 90 2.60 -14.76 -2.50
C GLU A 90 2.69 -16.29 -2.45
N ALA A 91 3.81 -16.84 -1.98
CA ALA A 91 3.98 -18.29 -1.79
C ALA A 91 3.55 -18.73 -0.38
N ALA A 92 3.67 -17.83 0.60
CA ALA A 92 3.45 -18.12 2.01
C ALA A 92 1.99 -17.89 2.45
N ILE A 93 1.29 -16.93 1.85
CA ILE A 93 -0.01 -16.43 2.29
C ILE A 93 -1.02 -16.59 1.15
N ALA A 94 -2.21 -17.12 1.45
CA ALA A 94 -3.31 -17.11 0.49
C ALA A 94 -3.80 -15.67 0.29
N PRO A 95 -3.91 -15.18 -0.97
CA PRO A 95 -4.34 -13.80 -1.23
C PRO A 95 -5.68 -13.42 -0.58
N ILE A 96 -6.62 -14.37 -0.52
CA ILE A 96 -7.93 -14.14 0.08
C ILE A 96 -7.85 -13.89 1.59
N ASP A 97 -6.98 -14.61 2.31
CA ASP A 97 -6.77 -14.41 3.75
C ASP A 97 -6.13 -13.03 4.02
N PHE A 98 -5.23 -12.59 3.13
CA PHE A 98 -4.60 -11.28 3.21
C PHE A 98 -5.62 -10.16 2.96
N LEU A 99 -6.36 -10.24 1.87
CA LEU A 99 -7.34 -9.22 1.51
C LEU A 99 -8.49 -9.10 2.53
N ALA A 100 -8.90 -10.21 3.16
CA ALA A 100 -9.90 -10.19 4.23
C ALA A 100 -9.46 -9.40 5.48
N LEU A 101 -8.15 -9.18 5.67
CA LEU A 101 -7.64 -8.35 6.76
C LEU A 101 -7.58 -6.86 6.43
N VAL A 102 -7.68 -6.45 5.17
CA VAL A 102 -7.51 -5.05 4.77
C VAL A 102 -8.51 -4.15 5.51
N LYS A 103 -9.81 -4.44 5.40
CA LYS A 103 -10.86 -3.62 6.05
C LYS A 103 -10.72 -3.54 7.57
N PRO A 104 -10.61 -4.69 8.32
CA PRO A 104 -10.51 -4.62 9.76
C PRO A 104 -9.23 -3.94 10.25
N VAL A 105 -8.10 -4.11 9.57
CA VAL A 105 -6.85 -3.45 9.95
C VAL A 105 -6.94 -1.95 9.73
N LEU A 106 -7.47 -1.50 8.59
CA LEU A 106 -7.65 -0.08 8.30
C LEU A 106 -8.64 0.59 9.25
N ALA A 107 -9.70 -0.10 9.65
CA ALA A 107 -10.64 0.41 10.64
C ALA A 107 -9.99 0.68 12.01
N THR A 108 -8.91 -0.03 12.35
CA THR A 108 -8.19 0.17 13.63
C THR A 108 -7.18 1.32 13.60
N THR A 109 -6.76 1.77 12.43
CA THR A 109 -5.76 2.86 12.32
C THR A 109 -6.33 4.25 12.58
N GLY A 110 -7.64 4.38 12.78
CA GLY A 110 -8.30 5.66 13.03
C GLY A 110 -8.32 6.62 11.83
N GLN A 111 -7.78 6.20 10.72
CA GLN A 111 -7.73 6.97 9.47
C GLN A 111 -9.03 6.83 8.69
N GLN A 112 -10.13 7.27 9.30
CA GLN A 112 -11.39 7.44 8.57
C GLN A 112 -11.20 8.52 7.49
N GLY A 113 -11.05 8.10 6.25
CA GLY A 113 -11.04 8.98 5.07
C GLY A 113 -9.77 9.00 4.23
N SER A 114 -8.64 8.47 4.71
CA SER A 114 -7.41 8.44 3.90
C SER A 114 -7.25 7.21 3.01
N PHE A 115 -8.08 6.20 3.23
CA PHE A 115 -7.98 4.91 2.55
C PHE A 115 -9.37 4.36 2.22
N GLU A 116 -9.76 4.46 0.96
CA GLU A 116 -11.06 3.96 0.48
C GLU A 116 -11.10 2.43 0.27
N GLY A 117 -10.04 1.72 0.66
CA GLY A 117 -9.92 0.28 0.41
C GLY A 117 -9.38 -0.05 -0.98
N VAL A 118 -9.43 -1.32 -1.32
CA VAL A 118 -9.04 -1.81 -2.65
C VAL A 118 -10.24 -1.70 -3.57
N VAL A 119 -10.14 -0.87 -4.60
CA VAL A 119 -11.13 -0.80 -5.68
C VAL A 119 -10.72 -1.80 -6.75
N VAL A 120 -11.65 -2.66 -7.14
CA VAL A 120 -11.43 -3.62 -8.22
C VAL A 120 -12.36 -3.32 -9.38
N GLU A 121 -11.76 -3.10 -10.53
CA GLU A 121 -12.45 -2.85 -11.79
C GLU A 121 -12.25 -4.03 -12.74
N ARG A 122 -13.29 -4.40 -13.43
CA ARG A 122 -13.23 -5.32 -14.58
C ARG A 122 -13.42 -4.55 -15.87
N VAL A 123 -12.43 -4.57 -16.72
CA VAL A 123 -12.47 -3.95 -18.04
C VAL A 123 -12.72 -5.04 -19.08
N ARG A 124 -13.78 -4.88 -19.87
CA ARG A 124 -14.17 -5.80 -20.95
C ARG A 124 -13.53 -5.38 -22.29
N PRO A 125 -13.57 -6.26 -23.33
CA PRO A 125 -13.00 -5.96 -24.63
C PRO A 125 -13.61 -4.72 -25.33
N ASP A 126 -14.86 -4.42 -25.04
CA ASP A 126 -15.58 -3.25 -25.55
C ASP A 126 -15.21 -1.94 -24.84
N GLY A 127 -14.31 -2.02 -23.84
CA GLY A 127 -13.88 -0.88 -23.03
C GLY A 127 -14.82 -0.55 -21.86
N SER A 128 -15.92 -1.29 -21.70
CA SER A 128 -16.81 -1.11 -20.54
C SER A 128 -16.11 -1.50 -19.25
N VAL A 129 -16.36 -0.72 -18.18
CA VAL A 129 -15.79 -0.90 -16.86
C VAL A 129 -16.88 -1.24 -15.86
N GLU A 130 -16.68 -2.28 -15.10
CA GLU A 130 -17.57 -2.76 -14.06
C GLU A 130 -16.82 -2.82 -12.73
N LEU A 131 -17.38 -2.24 -11.67
CA LEU A 131 -16.85 -2.41 -10.32
C LEU A 131 -17.16 -3.82 -9.83
N VAL A 132 -16.17 -4.45 -9.25
CA VAL A 132 -16.27 -5.81 -8.73
C VAL A 132 -16.26 -5.76 -7.21
N ASP A 133 -17.37 -6.18 -6.61
CA ASP A 133 -17.41 -6.35 -5.17
C ASP A 133 -16.57 -7.58 -4.77
N LEU A 134 -15.63 -7.37 -3.89
CA LEU A 134 -14.84 -8.44 -3.32
C LEU A 134 -15.62 -9.09 -2.17
N PRO A 135 -15.66 -10.44 -2.08
CA PRO A 135 -16.51 -11.17 -1.14
C PRO A 135 -15.95 -11.18 0.30
N PHE A 136 -15.34 -10.07 0.77
CA PHE A 136 -14.75 -9.93 2.12
C PHE A 136 -14.79 -8.50 2.66
#